data_90737fb0b7b39da2ba8cb0a3a14f1584
#
_entry.id   90737fb0b7b39da2ba8cb0a3a14f1584
#
_cell.length_a   1.000
_cell.length_b   1.000
_cell.length_c   1.000
_cell.angle_alpha   90.00
_cell.angle_beta   90.00
_cell.angle_gamma   90.00
#
_symmetry.space_group_name_H-M   'P 1'
#
loop_
_entity.id
_entity.type
_entity.pdbx_description
1 polymer ?
#
loop_
_entity_poly.entity_id
_entity_poly.type
_entity_poly.pdbx_seq_one_letter_code
_entity_poly.pdbx_strand_id
1 'polypeptide(L)'
;MKKGLLQGIKVLDFSQVLSAPFCGMMLSDLGADVVKVERPGLGDISREYGPYINDISLYFCQYNRGKKGIAIDMRSPEGKKVVLDLAAQADVVIENFKAGTLEKLGIGYDEMRKVNPKLIYGSISGFGTYGPLSHLPCMDIIAAARSGLVAQSGQGADAPIKPGFSLCDTWAGLQLLRGLSMALLHRQRTGEGLRVDIAMLDCAFYMCEAPVLEHSISGEFSKRTGNHIAWYAPYGEFTTADGNLVLAVTRQEEFEALCRVLGKPELAKDPRFADNNARVQNREALIEEIQSVTSQQGRYDLEKRLAAAGVPAAAVQSLREFDEDPKSQELHVIEKIHQEGVGAYTVSNTPIRFSRTPVDPDHSAPSFPGSNSREVLTALGYQPEKIEELLASGAIYQPT
;
A
#
# COMPACT_ATOMS: atom_id res chain seq x y z
N MET A 1 -14.94 7.73 -21.68
CA MET A 1 -14.26 8.31 -20.51
C MET A 1 -14.72 7.53 -19.29
N LYS A 2 -13.79 7.11 -18.44
CA LYS A 2 -14.09 6.49 -17.16
C LYS A 2 -14.92 7.45 -16.31
N LYS A 3 -15.96 6.93 -15.63
CA LYS A 3 -16.73 7.71 -14.67
C LYS A 3 -16.04 7.60 -13.32
N GLY A 4 -15.81 8.71 -12.64
CA GLY A 4 -15.16 8.70 -11.32
C GLY A 4 -14.83 10.10 -10.83
N LEU A 5 -14.31 10.19 -9.61
CA LEU A 5 -13.92 11.47 -8.97
C LEU A 5 -12.79 12.18 -9.72
N LEU A 6 -11.90 11.41 -10.37
CA LEU A 6 -10.76 11.92 -11.13
C LEU A 6 -11.01 11.88 -12.63
N GLN A 7 -12.28 11.83 -13.07
CA GLN A 7 -12.63 11.87 -14.49
C GLN A 7 -11.99 13.09 -15.19
N GLY A 8 -11.26 12.81 -16.28
CA GLY A 8 -10.56 13.82 -17.07
C GLY A 8 -9.15 14.17 -16.57
N ILE A 9 -8.71 13.61 -15.44
CA ILE A 9 -7.31 13.70 -15.00
C ILE A 9 -6.49 12.67 -15.79
N LYS A 10 -5.44 13.15 -16.46
CA LYS A 10 -4.49 12.34 -17.24
C LYS A 10 -3.22 12.07 -16.43
N VAL A 11 -2.89 10.79 -16.25
CA VAL A 11 -1.71 10.36 -15.49
C VAL A 11 -0.74 9.62 -16.39
N LEU A 12 0.51 10.03 -16.40
CA LEU A 12 1.61 9.33 -17.06
C LEU A 12 2.41 8.56 -16.02
N ASP A 13 2.40 7.24 -16.12
CA ASP A 13 2.91 6.32 -15.10
C ASP A 13 4.17 5.61 -15.61
N PHE A 14 5.35 6.00 -15.08
CA PHE A 14 6.64 5.34 -15.34
C PHE A 14 7.01 4.29 -14.27
N SER A 15 6.14 4.10 -13.30
CA SER A 15 6.44 3.31 -12.11
C SER A 15 6.64 1.82 -12.40
N GLN A 16 7.28 1.11 -11.45
CA GLN A 16 7.57 -0.32 -11.55
C GLN A 16 7.25 -1.03 -10.24
N VAL A 17 6.93 -2.30 -10.32
CA VAL A 17 6.69 -3.24 -9.24
C VAL A 17 5.47 -2.89 -8.41
N LEU A 18 5.60 -2.13 -7.29
CA LEU A 18 4.54 -2.01 -6.30
C LEU A 18 4.24 -0.57 -5.85
N SER A 19 5.18 0.13 -5.25
CA SER A 19 4.89 1.37 -4.50
C SER A 19 4.13 2.43 -5.30
N ALA A 20 4.70 2.92 -6.39
CA ALA A 20 4.01 3.90 -7.23
C ALA A 20 2.99 3.25 -8.19
N PRO A 21 3.14 2.00 -8.72
CA PRO A 21 2.05 1.33 -9.42
C PRO A 21 0.78 1.20 -8.59
N PHE A 22 0.88 0.97 -7.28
CA PHE A 22 -0.25 0.96 -6.36
C PHE A 22 -0.96 2.32 -6.31
N CYS A 23 -0.20 3.42 -6.28
CA CYS A 23 -0.77 4.77 -6.42
C CYS A 23 -1.47 4.95 -7.76
N GLY A 24 -0.82 4.55 -8.88
CA GLY A 24 -1.40 4.62 -10.23
C GLY A 24 -2.67 3.81 -10.39
N MET A 25 -2.74 2.63 -9.78
CA MET A 25 -3.94 1.80 -9.71
C MET A 25 -5.08 2.53 -8.99
N MET A 26 -4.82 3.09 -7.80
CA MET A 26 -5.83 3.85 -7.07
C MET A 26 -6.33 5.07 -7.83
N LEU A 27 -5.46 5.78 -8.54
CA LEU A 27 -5.86 6.88 -9.42
C LEU A 27 -6.77 6.39 -10.55
N SER A 28 -6.45 5.22 -11.14
CA SER A 28 -7.26 4.59 -12.17
C SER A 28 -8.63 4.14 -11.65
N ASP A 29 -8.70 3.49 -10.48
CA ASP A 29 -9.93 3.07 -9.83
C ASP A 29 -10.85 4.28 -9.51
N LEU A 30 -10.24 5.44 -9.23
CA LEU A 30 -10.95 6.71 -9.01
C LEU A 30 -11.36 7.43 -10.33
N GLY A 31 -11.08 6.84 -11.48
CA GLY A 31 -11.52 7.33 -12.80
C GLY A 31 -10.52 8.17 -13.58
N ALA A 32 -9.27 8.27 -13.15
CA ALA A 32 -8.22 8.91 -13.95
C ALA A 32 -7.87 8.09 -15.20
N ASP A 33 -7.47 8.77 -16.27
CA ASP A 33 -6.92 8.17 -17.48
C ASP A 33 -5.41 7.95 -17.27
N VAL A 34 -5.01 6.70 -16.96
CA VAL A 34 -3.62 6.36 -16.65
C VAL A 34 -2.95 5.68 -17.84
N VAL A 35 -1.85 6.24 -18.31
CA VAL A 35 -0.98 5.66 -19.34
C VAL A 35 0.31 5.18 -18.69
N LYS A 36 0.52 3.86 -18.67
CA LYS A 36 1.72 3.23 -18.18
C LYS A 36 2.77 3.15 -19.27
N VAL A 37 3.91 3.76 -19.02
CA VAL A 37 5.09 3.72 -19.91
C VAL A 37 5.98 2.56 -19.49
N GLU A 38 6.22 1.65 -20.41
CA GLU A 38 7.09 0.49 -20.22
C GLU A 38 8.24 0.52 -21.23
N ARG A 39 9.31 -0.19 -20.94
CA ARG A 39 10.38 -0.42 -21.94
C ARG A 39 9.94 -1.51 -22.93
N PRO A 40 10.33 -1.44 -24.21
CA PRO A 40 10.09 -2.50 -25.16
C PRO A 40 10.65 -3.86 -24.67
N GLY A 41 9.94 -4.94 -24.96
CA GLY A 41 10.31 -6.31 -24.64
C GLY A 41 9.96 -6.73 -23.21
N LEU A 42 10.76 -6.35 -22.23
CA LEU A 42 10.60 -6.81 -20.85
C LEU A 42 9.45 -6.11 -20.09
N GLY A 43 9.16 -4.86 -20.42
CA GLY A 43 8.15 -4.08 -19.70
C GLY A 43 8.54 -3.78 -18.24
N ASP A 44 7.53 -3.77 -17.38
CA ASP A 44 7.68 -3.73 -15.93
C ASP A 44 8.14 -5.09 -15.41
N ILE A 45 9.17 -5.13 -14.56
CA ILE A 45 9.73 -6.38 -14.02
C ILE A 45 8.69 -7.18 -13.21
N SER A 46 7.63 -6.56 -12.71
CA SER A 46 6.54 -7.27 -12.04
C SER A 46 5.76 -8.23 -12.95
N ARG A 47 5.94 -8.14 -14.28
CA ARG A 47 5.43 -9.14 -15.22
C ARG A 47 6.10 -10.49 -15.04
N GLU A 48 7.29 -10.53 -14.43
CA GLU A 48 8.04 -11.75 -14.08
C GLU A 48 7.67 -12.29 -12.68
N TYR A 49 6.72 -11.70 -11.97
CA TYR A 49 6.30 -12.13 -10.63
C TYR A 49 5.00 -12.92 -10.69
N GLY A 50 5.00 -14.12 -10.09
CA GLY A 50 3.79 -14.93 -9.94
C GLY A 50 2.81 -14.38 -8.90
N PRO A 51 1.60 -14.93 -8.83
CA PRO A 51 1.16 -16.10 -9.59
C PRO A 51 0.81 -15.79 -11.05
N TYR A 52 0.81 -16.84 -11.91
CA TYR A 52 0.51 -16.72 -13.35
C TYR A 52 -0.73 -17.51 -13.73
N ILE A 53 -1.47 -17.00 -14.71
CA ILE A 53 -2.48 -17.72 -15.49
C ILE A 53 -2.21 -17.41 -16.95
N ASN A 54 -2.06 -18.44 -17.79
CA ASN A 54 -1.75 -18.30 -19.22
C ASN A 54 -0.54 -17.36 -19.47
N ASP A 55 0.54 -17.54 -18.70
CA ASP A 55 1.75 -16.73 -18.74
C ASP A 55 1.57 -15.23 -18.40
N ILE A 56 0.38 -14.83 -17.93
CA ILE A 56 0.09 -13.47 -17.48
C ILE A 56 0.26 -13.40 -15.96
N SER A 57 1.09 -12.46 -15.49
CA SER A 57 1.31 -12.19 -14.08
C SER A 57 0.09 -11.53 -13.44
N LEU A 58 -0.54 -12.21 -12.48
CA LEU A 58 -1.62 -11.61 -11.70
C LEU A 58 -1.10 -10.52 -10.76
N TYR A 59 0.16 -10.60 -10.35
CA TYR A 59 0.79 -9.55 -9.57
C TYR A 59 0.85 -8.24 -10.36
N PHE A 60 1.29 -8.29 -11.62
CA PHE A 60 1.25 -7.13 -12.50
C PHE A 60 -0.17 -6.61 -12.71
N CYS A 61 -1.13 -7.51 -13.00
CA CYS A 61 -2.52 -7.15 -13.25
C CYS A 61 -3.14 -6.44 -12.04
N GLN A 62 -2.88 -6.91 -10.82
CA GLN A 62 -3.37 -6.31 -9.59
C GLN A 62 -3.04 -4.82 -9.48
N TYR A 63 -1.78 -4.43 -9.75
CA TYR A 63 -1.31 -3.06 -9.56
C TYR A 63 -1.37 -2.18 -10.81
N ASN A 64 -1.77 -2.76 -11.94
CA ASN A 64 -1.84 -2.04 -13.21
C ASN A 64 -3.22 -2.09 -13.88
N ARG A 65 -4.24 -2.59 -13.17
CA ARG A 65 -5.62 -2.61 -13.67
C ARG A 65 -6.09 -1.23 -14.08
N GLY A 66 -6.83 -1.17 -15.18
CA GLY A 66 -7.40 0.04 -15.73
C GLY A 66 -6.43 1.02 -16.36
N LYS A 67 -5.13 0.73 -16.42
CA LYS A 67 -4.14 1.53 -17.14
C LYS A 67 -4.10 1.12 -18.62
N LYS A 68 -3.67 2.03 -19.50
CA LYS A 68 -3.30 1.76 -20.88
C LYS A 68 -1.79 1.63 -20.99
N GLY A 69 -1.29 0.61 -21.67
CA GLY A 69 0.14 0.36 -21.80
C GLY A 69 0.72 0.92 -23.09
N ILE A 70 1.78 1.74 -23.02
CA ILE A 70 2.63 2.14 -24.14
C ILE A 70 4.07 1.68 -23.88
N ALA A 71 4.71 1.07 -24.88
CA ALA A 71 6.11 0.67 -24.75
C ALA A 71 7.01 1.62 -25.57
N ILE A 72 7.93 2.30 -24.87
CA ILE A 72 8.79 3.37 -25.43
C ILE A 72 10.26 3.06 -25.12
N ASP A 73 11.10 3.11 -26.15
CA ASP A 73 12.55 3.18 -25.94
C ASP A 73 12.93 4.63 -25.52
N MET A 74 12.96 4.86 -24.22
CA MET A 74 13.29 6.16 -23.60
C MET A 74 14.77 6.56 -23.80
N ARG A 75 15.60 5.74 -24.46
CA ARG A 75 16.99 6.09 -24.80
C ARG A 75 17.07 6.72 -26.18
N SER A 76 16.16 6.38 -27.10
CA SER A 76 16.11 6.95 -28.43
C SER A 76 15.64 8.41 -28.41
N PRO A 77 16.12 9.26 -29.33
CA PRO A 77 15.65 10.65 -29.45
C PRO A 77 14.13 10.74 -29.69
N GLU A 78 13.61 9.87 -30.54
CA GLU A 78 12.20 9.78 -30.90
C GLU A 78 11.35 9.37 -29.70
N GLY A 79 11.79 8.35 -28.94
CA GLY A 79 11.12 7.91 -27.72
C GLY A 79 11.07 9.00 -26.66
N LYS A 80 12.18 9.75 -26.46
CA LYS A 80 12.20 10.91 -25.55
C LYS A 80 11.21 11.98 -25.97
N LYS A 81 11.14 12.25 -27.28
CA LYS A 81 10.17 13.21 -27.82
C LYS A 81 8.73 12.79 -27.48
N VAL A 82 8.39 11.51 -27.71
CA VAL A 82 7.05 10.97 -27.38
C VAL A 82 6.76 11.11 -25.89
N VAL A 83 7.72 10.83 -25.02
CA VAL A 83 7.58 11.03 -23.56
C VAL A 83 7.26 12.48 -23.22
N LEU A 84 7.98 13.45 -23.82
CA LEU A 84 7.73 14.87 -23.56
C LEU A 84 6.39 15.34 -24.14
N ASP A 85 5.98 14.82 -25.29
CA ASP A 85 4.66 15.12 -25.88
C ASP A 85 3.52 14.56 -25.00
N LEU A 86 3.70 13.37 -24.38
CA LEU A 86 2.78 12.82 -23.37
C LEU A 86 2.74 13.69 -22.11
N ALA A 87 3.90 14.10 -21.60
CA ALA A 87 4.01 14.95 -20.42
C ALA A 87 3.38 16.34 -20.63
N ALA A 88 3.44 16.87 -21.86
CA ALA A 88 2.80 18.14 -22.21
C ALA A 88 1.26 18.11 -22.06
N GLN A 89 0.65 16.95 -22.17
CA GLN A 89 -0.80 16.75 -22.00
C GLN A 89 -1.20 16.10 -20.68
N ALA A 90 -0.24 15.64 -19.87
CA ALA A 90 -0.50 15.00 -18.60
C ALA A 90 -0.80 16.03 -17.50
N ASP A 91 -1.69 15.65 -16.58
CA ASP A 91 -1.94 16.38 -15.33
C ASP A 91 -0.95 15.97 -14.26
N VAL A 92 -0.62 14.68 -14.23
CA VAL A 92 0.21 14.04 -13.20
C VAL A 92 1.21 13.10 -13.88
N VAL A 93 2.44 13.11 -13.44
CA VAL A 93 3.45 12.07 -13.70
C VAL A 93 3.73 11.34 -12.41
N ILE A 94 3.85 10.01 -12.45
CA ILE A 94 4.33 9.20 -11.32
C ILE A 94 5.49 8.30 -11.73
N GLU A 95 6.47 8.15 -10.83
CA GLU A 95 7.61 7.26 -11.03
C GLU A 95 8.15 6.73 -9.70
N ASN A 96 8.91 5.64 -9.73
CA ASN A 96 9.64 5.12 -8.55
C ASN A 96 11.02 4.55 -8.92
N PHE A 97 11.69 5.17 -9.86
CA PHE A 97 13.06 4.82 -10.19
C PHE A 97 14.04 5.28 -9.10
N LYS A 98 15.24 4.77 -9.19
CA LYS A 98 16.34 5.33 -8.42
C LYS A 98 16.51 6.82 -8.77
N ALA A 99 16.69 7.65 -7.74
CA ALA A 99 16.86 9.10 -7.90
C ALA A 99 17.85 9.46 -9.03
N GLY A 100 17.45 10.38 -9.89
CA GLY A 100 18.26 10.85 -11.04
C GLY A 100 18.21 9.95 -12.28
N THR A 101 17.37 8.89 -12.31
CA THR A 101 17.29 7.99 -13.48
C THR A 101 16.66 8.69 -14.69
N LEU A 102 15.50 9.33 -14.54
CA LEU A 102 14.83 10.04 -15.62
C LEU A 102 15.56 11.33 -16.02
N GLU A 103 16.20 12.00 -15.07
CA GLU A 103 17.08 13.15 -15.30
C GLU A 103 18.25 12.77 -16.22
N LYS A 104 18.93 11.64 -15.98
CA LYS A 104 20.02 11.13 -16.84
C LYS A 104 19.54 10.79 -18.26
N LEU A 105 18.28 10.41 -18.39
CA LEU A 105 17.68 10.17 -19.70
C LEU A 105 17.25 11.46 -20.40
N GLY A 106 17.28 12.62 -19.73
CA GLY A 106 16.83 13.90 -20.26
C GLY A 106 15.31 14.04 -20.34
N ILE A 107 14.59 13.30 -19.52
CA ILE A 107 13.12 13.30 -19.40
C ILE A 107 12.70 13.36 -17.93
N GLY A 108 13.50 13.97 -17.06
CA GLY A 108 13.16 14.18 -15.65
C GLY A 108 12.19 15.35 -15.44
N TYR A 109 11.97 15.67 -14.15
CA TYR A 109 11.00 16.72 -13.78
C TYR A 109 11.23 18.04 -14.46
N ASP A 110 12.48 18.53 -14.50
CA ASP A 110 12.80 19.85 -15.07
C ASP A 110 12.49 19.90 -16.57
N GLU A 111 12.77 18.83 -17.32
CA GLU A 111 12.48 18.77 -18.76
C GLU A 111 10.96 18.69 -19.02
N MET A 112 10.23 17.88 -18.23
CA MET A 112 8.79 17.79 -18.34
C MET A 112 8.10 19.11 -17.95
N ARG A 113 8.60 19.79 -16.91
CA ARG A 113 8.08 21.09 -16.47
C ARG A 113 8.24 22.19 -17.54
N LYS A 114 9.30 22.14 -18.38
CA LYS A 114 9.49 23.08 -19.48
C LYS A 114 8.36 23.00 -20.51
N VAL A 115 7.88 21.79 -20.79
CA VAL A 115 6.78 21.57 -21.74
C VAL A 115 5.41 21.68 -21.08
N ASN A 116 5.33 21.51 -19.77
CA ASN A 116 4.07 21.62 -19.00
C ASN A 116 4.32 22.24 -17.61
N PRO A 117 4.29 23.57 -17.49
CA PRO A 117 4.51 24.25 -16.19
C PRO A 117 3.46 23.91 -15.11
N LYS A 118 2.30 23.36 -15.51
CA LYS A 118 1.22 22.97 -14.58
C LYS A 118 1.32 21.51 -14.15
N LEU A 119 2.34 20.79 -14.61
CA LEU A 119 2.52 19.37 -14.31
C LEU A 119 2.72 19.13 -12.81
N ILE A 120 2.01 18.17 -12.28
CA ILE A 120 2.27 17.59 -10.95
C ILE A 120 3.15 16.36 -11.14
N TYR A 121 4.30 16.32 -10.47
CA TYR A 121 5.26 15.24 -10.60
C TYR A 121 5.41 14.52 -9.28
N GLY A 122 5.02 13.25 -9.19
CA GLY A 122 5.10 12.40 -8.03
C GLY A 122 6.22 11.38 -8.13
N SER A 123 7.10 11.33 -7.14
CA SER A 123 8.23 10.40 -7.11
C SER A 123 8.22 9.62 -5.79
N ILE A 124 8.42 8.29 -5.87
CA ILE A 124 8.75 7.45 -4.71
C ILE A 124 10.17 6.94 -4.88
N SER A 125 11.00 7.13 -3.88
CA SER A 125 12.34 6.55 -3.84
C SER A 125 12.60 5.87 -2.50
N GLY A 126 13.62 5.01 -2.43
CA GLY A 126 13.92 4.29 -1.20
C GLY A 126 14.30 5.20 -0.04
N PHE A 127 15.21 6.13 -0.32
CA PHE A 127 15.85 6.98 0.68
C PHE A 127 15.72 8.49 0.40
N GLY A 128 14.75 8.87 -0.44
CA GLY A 128 14.59 10.25 -0.88
C GLY A 128 15.41 10.57 -2.14
N THR A 129 15.12 11.72 -2.73
CA THR A 129 15.82 12.23 -3.92
C THR A 129 17.03 13.09 -3.57
N TYR A 130 17.25 13.35 -2.28
CA TYR A 130 18.34 14.14 -1.72
C TYR A 130 18.92 13.46 -0.47
N GLY A 131 20.04 13.99 0.02
CA GLY A 131 20.70 13.48 1.23
C GLY A 131 21.68 12.32 0.98
N PRO A 132 22.38 11.88 2.03
CA PRO A 132 23.54 10.99 1.90
C PRO A 132 23.16 9.55 1.47
N LEU A 133 21.92 9.15 1.61
CA LEU A 133 21.43 7.80 1.30
C LEU A 133 20.74 7.69 -0.07
N SER A 134 20.46 8.80 -0.76
CA SER A 134 19.68 8.83 -2.00
C SER A 134 20.24 7.97 -3.13
N HIS A 135 21.54 7.69 -3.10
CA HIS A 135 22.23 6.88 -4.10
C HIS A 135 22.14 5.35 -3.84
N LEU A 136 21.66 4.93 -2.65
CA LEU A 136 21.60 3.51 -2.29
C LEU A 136 20.42 2.81 -2.96
N PRO A 137 20.55 1.51 -3.33
CA PRO A 137 19.42 0.70 -3.75
C PRO A 137 18.50 0.42 -2.55
N CYS A 138 17.20 0.34 -2.82
CA CYS A 138 16.21 0.05 -1.79
C CYS A 138 15.09 -0.83 -2.34
N MET A 139 14.58 -1.67 -1.48
CA MET A 139 13.34 -2.45 -1.61
C MET A 139 12.58 -2.31 -0.28
N ASP A 140 11.32 -2.71 -0.24
CA ASP A 140 10.47 -2.64 0.94
C ASP A 140 11.18 -3.05 2.24
N ILE A 141 11.73 -4.28 2.26
CA ILE A 141 12.41 -4.83 3.44
C ILE A 141 13.64 -4.02 3.88
N ILE A 142 14.33 -3.36 2.94
CA ILE A 142 15.51 -2.54 3.23
C ILE A 142 15.07 -1.24 3.94
N ALA A 143 14.00 -0.61 3.45
CA ALA A 143 13.41 0.56 4.11
C ALA A 143 12.91 0.20 5.52
N ALA A 144 12.17 -0.91 5.66
CA ALA A 144 11.66 -1.41 6.94
C ALA A 144 12.79 -1.71 7.95
N ALA A 145 13.86 -2.34 7.50
CA ALA A 145 15.01 -2.67 8.36
C ALA A 145 15.76 -1.40 8.81
N ARG A 146 15.96 -0.45 7.89
CA ARG A 146 16.78 0.74 8.17
C ARG A 146 16.04 1.82 8.94
N SER A 147 14.71 1.84 8.90
CA SER A 147 13.87 2.80 9.66
C SER A 147 13.73 2.47 11.14
N GLY A 148 14.13 1.28 11.58
CA GLY A 148 13.85 0.78 12.93
C GLY A 148 12.52 0.01 13.04
N LEU A 149 11.64 0.04 12.03
CA LEU A 149 10.33 -0.62 12.05
C LEU A 149 10.43 -2.11 12.36
N VAL A 150 11.35 -2.83 11.69
CA VAL A 150 11.58 -4.25 11.95
C VAL A 150 12.13 -4.49 13.36
N ALA A 151 12.96 -3.59 13.87
CA ALA A 151 13.51 -3.71 15.22
C ALA A 151 12.46 -3.58 16.32
N GLN A 152 11.30 -2.99 16.04
CA GLN A 152 10.16 -2.89 16.98
C GLN A 152 9.26 -4.13 16.96
N SER A 153 9.39 -5.03 15.98
CA SER A 153 8.56 -6.23 15.87
C SER A 153 9.25 -7.46 16.49
N GLY A 154 8.44 -8.46 16.88
CA GLY A 154 8.92 -9.68 17.55
C GLY A 154 8.86 -9.57 19.06
N GLN A 155 9.31 -10.62 19.78
CA GLN A 155 9.17 -10.77 21.21
C GLN A 155 10.54 -10.74 21.91
N GLY A 156 10.69 -9.92 22.94
CA GLY A 156 11.82 -9.93 23.87
C GLY A 156 13.17 -9.90 23.16
N ALA A 157 14.01 -10.89 23.47
CA ALA A 157 15.35 -11.07 22.89
C ALA A 157 15.36 -11.85 21.58
N ASP A 158 14.22 -12.37 21.13
CA ASP A 158 14.11 -13.11 19.87
C ASP A 158 14.46 -12.24 18.66
N ALA A 159 14.71 -12.87 17.53
CA ALA A 159 15.01 -12.15 16.29
C ALA A 159 13.83 -11.25 15.89
N PRO A 160 14.11 -10.02 15.41
CA PRO A 160 13.07 -9.16 14.83
C PRO A 160 12.35 -9.86 13.68
N ILE A 161 11.05 -9.60 13.56
CA ILE A 161 10.20 -10.21 12.54
C ILE A 161 9.72 -9.12 11.58
N LYS A 162 9.98 -9.33 10.28
CA LYS A 162 9.43 -8.41 9.27
C LYS A 162 7.92 -8.68 9.08
N PRO A 163 7.10 -7.67 8.73
CA PRO A 163 5.73 -7.90 8.29
C PRO A 163 5.65 -8.88 7.11
N GLY A 164 4.59 -9.69 7.05
CA GLY A 164 4.38 -10.69 6.00
C GLY A 164 4.06 -10.12 4.61
N PHE A 165 3.90 -8.81 4.49
CA PHE A 165 3.53 -8.08 3.28
C PHE A 165 4.42 -6.84 3.11
N SER A 166 4.37 -6.20 1.91
CA SER A 166 5.18 -5.02 1.56
C SER A 166 4.58 -3.75 2.17
N LEU A 167 4.82 -3.55 3.47
CA LEU A 167 4.24 -2.46 4.25
C LEU A 167 4.77 -1.08 3.82
N CYS A 168 6.08 -0.96 3.59
CA CYS A 168 6.70 0.32 3.23
C CYS A 168 6.29 0.77 1.82
N ASP A 169 6.22 -0.17 0.86
CA ASP A 169 5.76 0.11 -0.49
C ASP A 169 4.31 0.61 -0.52
N THR A 170 3.40 -0.12 0.14
CA THR A 170 1.98 0.24 0.17
C THR A 170 1.74 1.55 0.90
N TRP A 171 2.44 1.77 2.01
CA TRP A 171 2.34 3.03 2.74
C TRP A 171 2.89 4.21 1.94
N ALA A 172 4.03 4.05 1.25
CA ALA A 172 4.57 5.07 0.36
C ALA A 172 3.62 5.38 -0.80
N GLY A 173 2.99 4.37 -1.40
CA GLY A 173 1.97 4.54 -2.44
C GLY A 173 0.76 5.35 -1.95
N LEU A 174 0.27 5.08 -0.73
CA LEU A 174 -0.80 5.85 -0.09
C LEU A 174 -0.38 7.31 0.19
N GLN A 175 0.86 7.53 0.68
CA GLN A 175 1.37 8.89 0.91
C GLN A 175 1.54 9.65 -0.41
N LEU A 176 1.95 8.97 -1.49
CA LEU A 176 2.00 9.58 -2.81
C LEU A 176 0.60 10.00 -3.28
N LEU A 177 -0.39 9.13 -3.20
CA LEU A 177 -1.79 9.46 -3.54
C LEU A 177 -2.28 10.67 -2.74
N ARG A 178 -2.01 10.70 -1.43
CA ARG A 178 -2.35 11.84 -0.56
C ARG A 178 -1.67 13.13 -1.03
N GLY A 179 -0.36 13.07 -1.31
CA GLY A 179 0.42 14.20 -1.81
C GLY A 179 -0.10 14.72 -3.14
N LEU A 180 -0.39 13.82 -4.10
CA LEU A 180 -0.94 14.16 -5.41
C LEU A 180 -2.33 14.78 -5.30
N SER A 181 -3.19 14.29 -4.40
CA SER A 181 -4.51 14.87 -4.15
C SER A 181 -4.41 16.32 -3.66
N MET A 182 -3.48 16.61 -2.74
CA MET A 182 -3.21 17.97 -2.26
C MET A 182 -2.60 18.85 -3.37
N ALA A 183 -1.72 18.29 -4.20
CA ALA A 183 -1.13 18.98 -5.33
C ALA A 183 -2.16 19.35 -6.40
N LEU A 184 -3.12 18.46 -6.69
CA LEU A 184 -4.24 18.76 -7.59
C LEU A 184 -5.10 19.90 -7.06
N LEU A 185 -5.42 19.90 -5.76
CA LEU A 185 -6.14 20.98 -5.12
C LEU A 185 -5.36 22.30 -5.13
N HIS A 186 -4.05 22.26 -4.87
CA HIS A 186 -3.16 23.43 -4.98
C HIS A 186 -3.18 23.99 -6.39
N ARG A 187 -2.97 23.15 -7.41
CA ARG A 187 -3.00 23.55 -8.81
C ARG A 187 -4.34 24.16 -9.22
N GLN A 188 -5.45 23.63 -8.74
CA GLN A 188 -6.78 24.20 -9.00
C GLN A 188 -6.92 25.62 -8.47
N ARG A 189 -6.28 25.95 -7.34
CA ARG A 189 -6.33 27.28 -6.71
C ARG A 189 -5.33 28.27 -7.29
N THR A 190 -4.14 27.81 -7.67
CA THR A 190 -3.01 28.67 -8.07
C THR A 190 -2.71 28.65 -9.55
N GLY A 191 -3.12 27.59 -10.25
CA GLY A 191 -2.71 27.34 -11.64
C GLY A 191 -1.31 26.74 -11.77
N GLU A 192 -0.59 26.47 -10.66
CA GLU A 192 0.81 26.02 -10.67
C GLU A 192 0.92 24.54 -10.37
N GLY A 193 1.78 23.83 -11.15
CA GLY A 193 2.21 22.47 -10.84
C GLY A 193 3.29 22.45 -9.76
N LEU A 194 3.53 21.27 -9.18
CA LEU A 194 4.59 21.08 -8.20
C LEU A 194 5.11 19.63 -8.19
N ARG A 195 6.26 19.43 -7.55
CA ARG A 195 6.85 18.11 -7.32
C ARG A 195 6.49 17.59 -5.93
N VAL A 196 6.16 16.31 -5.85
CA VAL A 196 5.86 15.57 -4.62
C VAL A 196 6.85 14.42 -4.51
N ASP A 197 7.77 14.47 -3.57
CA ASP A 197 8.76 13.42 -3.33
C ASP A 197 8.41 12.65 -2.06
N ILE A 198 8.41 11.32 -2.17
CA ILE A 198 8.17 10.38 -1.08
C ILE A 198 9.39 9.47 -0.90
N ALA A 199 9.93 9.39 0.32
CA ALA A 199 10.94 8.41 0.67
C ALA A 199 10.30 7.24 1.44
N MET A 200 10.53 6.01 0.99
CA MET A 200 10.03 4.81 1.72
C MET A 200 10.58 4.73 3.14
N LEU A 201 11.85 5.12 3.34
CA LEU A 201 12.46 5.20 4.66
C LEU A 201 11.68 6.11 5.61
N ASP A 202 11.35 7.33 5.13
CA ASP A 202 10.62 8.32 5.93
C ASP A 202 9.21 7.83 6.24
N CYS A 203 8.56 7.19 5.26
CA CYS A 203 7.25 6.56 5.46
C CYS A 203 7.29 5.46 6.52
N ALA A 204 8.32 4.61 6.49
CA ALA A 204 8.49 3.54 7.47
C ALA A 204 8.79 4.08 8.88
N PHE A 205 9.64 5.12 8.98
CA PHE A 205 9.92 5.78 10.26
C PHE A 205 8.69 6.52 10.81
N TYR A 206 7.90 7.15 9.95
CA TYR A 206 6.66 7.85 10.35
C TYR A 206 5.63 6.92 11.01
N MET A 207 5.67 5.60 10.71
CA MET A 207 4.83 4.62 11.40
C MET A 207 5.31 4.27 12.82
N CYS A 208 6.50 4.72 13.22
CA CYS A 208 7.08 4.48 14.54
C CYS A 208 6.83 5.66 15.51
N GLU A 209 5.73 6.40 15.37
CA GLU A 209 5.46 7.62 16.14
C GLU A 209 5.46 7.40 17.66
N ALA A 210 4.83 6.34 18.15
CA ALA A 210 4.72 6.08 19.58
C ALA A 210 6.07 5.73 20.23
N PRO A 211 6.91 4.82 19.70
CA PRO A 211 8.28 4.62 20.16
C PRO A 211 9.14 5.88 20.15
N VAL A 212 8.96 6.76 19.15
CA VAL A 212 9.69 8.03 19.06
C VAL A 212 9.28 8.99 20.19
N LEU A 213 7.98 9.08 20.48
CA LEU A 213 7.48 9.91 21.59
C LEU A 213 8.00 9.40 22.94
N GLU A 214 7.97 8.10 23.17
CA GLU A 214 8.48 7.50 24.41
C GLU A 214 9.97 7.79 24.59
N HIS A 215 10.76 7.59 23.55
CA HIS A 215 12.19 7.92 23.57
C HIS A 215 12.43 9.41 23.89
N SER A 216 11.61 10.31 23.38
CA SER A 216 11.77 11.76 23.61
C SER A 216 11.63 12.16 25.09
N ILE A 217 10.95 11.34 25.90
CA ILE A 217 10.70 11.58 27.33
C ILE A 217 11.66 10.77 28.21
N SER A 218 11.79 9.45 27.91
CA SER A 218 12.57 8.51 28.72
C SER A 218 14.07 8.45 28.36
N GLY A 219 14.43 8.88 27.14
CA GLY A 219 15.75 8.66 26.55
C GLY A 219 15.98 7.23 26.05
N GLU A 220 14.98 6.34 26.18
CA GLU A 220 15.08 4.94 25.78
C GLU A 220 13.90 4.53 24.89
N PHE A 221 14.12 3.58 23.99
CA PHE A 221 13.03 2.96 23.21
C PHE A 221 12.42 1.79 23.97
N SER A 222 11.11 1.62 23.86
CA SER A 222 10.38 0.48 24.44
C SER A 222 11.01 -0.85 24.03
N LYS A 223 10.99 -1.79 24.96
CA LYS A 223 11.29 -3.20 24.66
C LYS A 223 10.19 -3.81 23.80
N ARG A 224 10.57 -4.74 22.93
CA ARG A 224 9.60 -5.53 22.17
C ARG A 224 8.74 -6.36 23.10
N THR A 225 7.43 -6.30 22.91
CA THR A 225 6.43 -7.01 23.73
C THR A 225 5.68 -8.10 22.97
N GLY A 226 6.17 -8.47 21.79
CA GLY A 226 5.51 -9.46 20.93
C GLY A 226 4.16 -8.96 20.43
N ASN A 227 3.15 -9.80 20.59
CA ASN A 227 1.77 -9.48 20.21
C ASN A 227 1.00 -8.72 21.30
N HIS A 228 1.70 -8.09 22.25
CA HIS A 228 1.13 -7.25 23.30
C HIS A 228 1.55 -5.79 23.14
N ILE A 229 0.74 -4.86 23.63
CA ILE A 229 1.10 -3.45 23.69
C ILE A 229 1.80 -3.12 25.00
N ALA A 230 2.74 -2.17 25.01
CA ALA A 230 3.54 -1.88 26.21
C ALA A 230 2.75 -1.23 27.35
N TRP A 231 1.74 -0.39 27.02
CA TRP A 231 1.11 0.55 27.96
C TRP A 231 -0.19 0.08 28.59
N TYR A 232 -0.77 -1.03 28.11
CA TYR A 232 -1.99 -1.61 28.63
C TYR A 232 -1.83 -3.11 28.87
N ALA A 233 -2.56 -3.63 29.86
CA ALA A 233 -2.67 -5.06 30.16
C ALA A 233 -4.05 -5.38 30.76
N PRO A 234 -4.75 -6.42 30.24
CA PRO A 234 -4.38 -7.24 29.09
C PRO A 234 -4.72 -6.54 27.77
N TYR A 235 -3.73 -6.43 26.87
CA TYR A 235 -3.90 -5.91 25.53
C TYR A 235 -2.95 -6.67 24.60
N GLY A 236 -3.48 -7.63 23.82
CA GLY A 236 -2.66 -8.46 22.95
C GLY A 236 -3.32 -9.79 22.63
N GLU A 237 -2.52 -10.73 22.17
CA GLU A 237 -2.94 -12.05 21.68
C GLU A 237 -2.85 -13.11 22.78
N PHE A 238 -3.86 -13.99 22.84
CA PHE A 238 -3.95 -15.11 23.78
C PHE A 238 -4.31 -16.38 23.02
N THR A 239 -3.66 -17.49 23.39
CA THR A 239 -3.93 -18.81 22.82
C THR A 239 -5.29 -19.31 23.30
N THR A 240 -6.04 -19.93 22.38
CA THR A 240 -7.32 -20.62 22.62
C THR A 240 -7.22 -22.08 22.21
N ALA A 241 -8.28 -22.86 22.41
CA ALA A 241 -8.27 -24.28 22.07
C ALA A 241 -8.14 -24.56 20.56
N ASP A 242 -8.53 -23.61 19.71
CA ASP A 242 -8.64 -23.76 18.26
C ASP A 242 -7.98 -22.62 17.47
N GLY A 243 -7.09 -21.84 18.11
CA GLY A 243 -6.38 -20.73 17.47
C GLY A 243 -6.00 -19.64 18.47
N ASN A 244 -6.10 -18.39 18.08
CA ASN A 244 -5.76 -17.24 18.91
C ASN A 244 -6.90 -16.22 18.98
N LEU A 245 -6.95 -15.48 20.09
CA LEU A 245 -7.87 -14.39 20.35
C LEU A 245 -7.09 -13.14 20.76
N VAL A 246 -7.44 -11.97 20.23
CA VAL A 246 -6.92 -10.69 20.69
C VAL A 246 -7.89 -10.06 21.68
N LEU A 247 -7.35 -9.54 22.78
CA LEU A 247 -8.05 -8.70 23.76
C LEU A 247 -7.48 -7.28 23.70
N ALA A 248 -8.33 -6.27 23.88
CA ALA A 248 -7.94 -4.86 23.90
C ALA A 248 -8.60 -4.12 25.09
N VAL A 249 -8.21 -4.49 26.31
CA VAL A 249 -8.77 -3.93 27.55
C VAL A 249 -8.05 -2.64 27.93
N THR A 250 -8.76 -1.53 27.95
CA THR A 250 -8.23 -0.20 28.26
C THR A 250 -8.87 0.43 29.51
N ARG A 251 -10.07 -0.01 29.88
CA ARG A 251 -10.84 0.50 31.01
C ARG A 251 -10.97 -0.52 32.12
N GLN A 252 -11.15 -0.05 33.36
CA GLN A 252 -11.29 -0.91 34.54
C GLN A 252 -12.56 -1.78 34.44
N GLU A 253 -13.66 -1.22 33.97
CA GLU A 253 -14.95 -1.94 33.83
C GLU A 253 -14.82 -3.09 32.80
N GLU A 254 -14.03 -2.91 31.75
CA GLU A 254 -13.73 -3.96 30.76
C GLU A 254 -12.91 -5.09 31.39
N PHE A 255 -11.92 -4.76 32.24
CA PHE A 255 -11.13 -5.76 32.97
C PHE A 255 -12.00 -6.58 33.92
N GLU A 256 -12.87 -5.92 34.69
CA GLU A 256 -13.80 -6.61 35.57
C GLU A 256 -14.79 -7.52 34.81
N ALA A 257 -15.26 -7.05 33.66
CA ALA A 257 -16.14 -7.83 32.77
C ALA A 257 -15.39 -9.05 32.20
N LEU A 258 -14.14 -8.87 31.76
CA LEU A 258 -13.27 -9.96 31.31
C LEU A 258 -13.12 -11.03 32.42
N CYS A 259 -12.78 -10.61 33.63
CA CYS A 259 -12.63 -11.56 34.77
C CYS A 259 -13.91 -12.34 35.00
N ARG A 260 -15.09 -11.71 34.94
CA ARG A 260 -16.38 -12.40 35.05
C ARG A 260 -16.62 -13.41 33.92
N VAL A 261 -16.36 -13.03 32.68
CA VAL A 261 -16.53 -13.92 31.50
C VAL A 261 -15.61 -15.12 31.56
N LEU A 262 -14.38 -14.94 32.06
CA LEU A 262 -13.40 -16.00 32.25
C LEU A 262 -13.70 -16.89 33.47
N GLY A 263 -14.69 -16.55 34.32
CA GLY A 263 -14.99 -17.28 35.54
C GLY A 263 -13.95 -17.07 36.64
N LYS A 264 -13.17 -16.00 36.59
CA LYS A 264 -12.13 -15.62 37.58
C LYS A 264 -12.37 -14.23 38.16
N PRO A 265 -13.55 -13.96 38.78
CA PRO A 265 -13.88 -12.62 39.28
C PRO A 265 -12.93 -12.14 40.41
N GLU A 266 -12.20 -13.04 41.04
CA GLU A 266 -11.19 -12.75 42.08
C GLU A 266 -9.99 -11.97 41.49
N LEU A 267 -9.65 -12.14 40.20
CA LEU A 267 -8.55 -11.38 39.57
C LEU A 267 -8.81 -9.89 39.60
N ALA A 268 -10.05 -9.47 39.50
CA ALA A 268 -10.42 -8.05 39.57
C ALA A 268 -10.18 -7.41 40.95
N LYS A 269 -9.99 -8.25 41.98
CA LYS A 269 -9.73 -7.84 43.38
C LYS A 269 -8.29 -8.12 43.81
N ASP A 270 -7.50 -8.76 42.95
CA ASP A 270 -6.09 -9.05 43.24
C ASP A 270 -5.27 -7.72 43.17
N PRO A 271 -4.53 -7.37 44.25
CA PRO A 271 -3.72 -6.16 44.27
C PRO A 271 -2.71 -6.04 43.13
N ARG A 272 -2.26 -7.18 42.57
CA ARG A 272 -1.36 -7.22 41.42
C ARG A 272 -2.01 -6.66 40.15
N PHE A 273 -3.35 -6.62 40.09
CA PHE A 273 -4.15 -6.26 38.90
C PHE A 273 -5.15 -5.15 39.19
N ALA A 274 -5.00 -4.43 40.30
CA ALA A 274 -5.96 -3.44 40.79
C ALA A 274 -6.22 -2.30 39.80
N ASP A 275 -5.20 -1.86 39.09
CA ASP A 275 -5.29 -0.84 38.04
C ASP A 275 -4.39 -1.20 36.84
N ASN A 276 -4.43 -0.38 35.79
CA ASN A 276 -3.64 -0.65 34.58
C ASN A 276 -2.12 -0.68 34.86
N ASN A 277 -1.61 0.21 35.71
CA ASN A 277 -0.18 0.25 36.03
C ASN A 277 0.27 -1.03 36.74
N ALA A 278 -0.51 -1.48 37.74
CA ALA A 278 -0.27 -2.74 38.42
C ALA A 278 -0.32 -3.93 37.46
N ARG A 279 -1.30 -3.97 36.53
CA ARG A 279 -1.39 -5.00 35.50
C ARG A 279 -0.21 -4.99 34.53
N VAL A 280 0.25 -3.83 34.09
CA VAL A 280 1.44 -3.70 33.23
C VAL A 280 2.70 -4.18 33.92
N GLN A 281 2.88 -3.87 35.22
CA GLN A 281 4.00 -4.35 36.03
C GLN A 281 3.98 -5.86 36.25
N ASN A 282 2.79 -6.45 36.36
CA ASN A 282 2.57 -7.88 36.59
C ASN A 282 2.04 -8.60 35.35
N ARG A 283 2.42 -8.10 34.15
CA ARG A 283 1.87 -8.55 32.85
C ARG A 283 1.98 -10.06 32.64
N GLU A 284 3.14 -10.63 32.88
CA GLU A 284 3.39 -12.05 32.66
C GLU A 284 2.45 -12.92 33.53
N ALA A 285 2.32 -12.61 34.81
CA ALA A 285 1.40 -13.29 35.71
C ALA A 285 -0.07 -13.14 35.25
N LEU A 286 -0.46 -11.94 34.75
CA LEU A 286 -1.80 -11.73 34.24
C LEU A 286 -2.05 -12.53 32.97
N ILE A 287 -1.08 -12.60 32.06
CA ILE A 287 -1.16 -13.39 30.81
C ILE A 287 -1.36 -14.87 31.17
N GLU A 288 -0.58 -15.42 32.11
CA GLU A 288 -0.70 -16.80 32.57
C GLU A 288 -2.10 -17.09 33.12
N GLU A 289 -2.63 -16.21 33.98
CA GLU A 289 -3.97 -16.34 34.55
C GLU A 289 -5.07 -16.37 33.48
N ILE A 290 -5.00 -15.46 32.52
CA ILE A 290 -5.96 -15.38 31.40
C ILE A 290 -5.81 -16.62 30.52
N GLN A 291 -4.58 -16.96 30.10
CA GLN A 291 -4.31 -18.05 29.18
C GLN A 291 -4.65 -19.43 29.75
N SER A 292 -4.58 -19.60 31.09
CA SER A 292 -5.01 -20.82 31.74
C SER A 292 -6.50 -21.17 31.48
N VAL A 293 -7.30 -20.15 31.15
CA VAL A 293 -8.72 -20.30 30.82
C VAL A 293 -8.97 -20.28 29.33
N THR A 294 -8.37 -19.30 28.63
CA THR A 294 -8.61 -19.13 27.18
C THR A 294 -8.16 -20.33 26.37
N SER A 295 -7.02 -20.96 26.73
CA SER A 295 -6.48 -22.14 26.06
C SER A 295 -7.43 -23.35 26.04
N GLN A 296 -8.46 -23.35 26.88
CA GLN A 296 -9.45 -24.43 26.96
C GLN A 296 -10.78 -24.10 26.27
N GLN A 297 -10.90 -22.91 25.64
CA GLN A 297 -12.13 -22.42 25.06
C GLN A 297 -11.95 -22.12 23.57
N GLY A 298 -13.02 -22.31 22.78
CA GLY A 298 -13.03 -21.96 21.37
C GLY A 298 -13.03 -20.42 21.19
N ARG A 299 -12.21 -19.92 20.26
CA ARG A 299 -11.99 -18.48 20.04
C ARG A 299 -13.26 -17.71 19.66
N TYR A 300 -14.10 -18.26 18.81
CA TYR A 300 -15.34 -17.60 18.37
C TYR A 300 -16.43 -17.57 19.43
N ASP A 301 -16.56 -18.65 20.28
CA ASP A 301 -17.48 -18.64 21.42
C ASP A 301 -17.04 -17.61 22.46
N LEU A 302 -15.74 -17.59 22.75
CA LEU A 302 -15.17 -16.64 23.70
C LEU A 302 -15.32 -15.20 23.22
N GLU A 303 -15.03 -14.91 21.95
CA GLU A 303 -15.25 -13.60 21.31
C GLU A 303 -16.70 -13.15 21.51
N LYS A 304 -17.67 -14.00 21.18
CA LYS A 304 -19.11 -13.68 21.31
C LYS A 304 -19.50 -13.33 22.74
N ARG A 305 -19.01 -14.09 23.73
CA ARG A 305 -19.31 -13.84 25.15
C ARG A 305 -18.65 -12.57 25.66
N LEU A 306 -17.42 -12.29 25.25
CA LEU A 306 -16.68 -11.08 25.59
C LEU A 306 -17.36 -9.84 24.97
N ALA A 307 -17.74 -9.92 23.70
CA ALA A 307 -18.46 -8.84 23.02
C ALA A 307 -19.81 -8.51 23.70
N ALA A 308 -20.55 -9.57 24.11
CA ALA A 308 -21.81 -9.39 24.84
C ALA A 308 -21.61 -8.74 26.21
N ALA A 309 -20.44 -8.89 26.81
CA ALA A 309 -20.05 -8.26 28.08
C ALA A 309 -19.40 -6.87 27.90
N GLY A 310 -19.29 -6.37 26.68
CA GLY A 310 -18.68 -5.07 26.36
C GLY A 310 -17.15 -5.08 26.44
N VAL A 311 -16.49 -6.25 26.34
CA VAL A 311 -15.04 -6.38 26.30
C VAL A 311 -14.59 -6.44 24.84
N PRO A 312 -13.71 -5.51 24.37
CA PRO A 312 -13.17 -5.57 23.02
C PRO A 312 -12.30 -6.81 22.83
N ALA A 313 -12.73 -7.70 21.94
CA ALA A 313 -12.04 -8.93 21.60
C ALA A 313 -12.33 -9.33 20.15
N ALA A 314 -11.39 -10.04 19.53
CA ALA A 314 -11.58 -10.63 18.21
C ALA A 314 -10.79 -11.92 18.05
N ALA A 315 -11.41 -12.94 17.46
CA ALA A 315 -10.70 -14.13 17.01
C ALA A 315 -9.73 -13.77 15.89
N VAL A 316 -8.51 -14.30 15.96
CA VAL A 316 -7.55 -14.13 14.85
C VAL A 316 -7.99 -15.02 13.68
N GLN A 317 -8.37 -14.39 12.58
CA GLN A 317 -8.84 -15.06 11.38
C GLN A 317 -7.70 -15.24 10.37
N SER A 318 -7.69 -16.37 9.67
CA SER A 318 -6.94 -16.51 8.42
C SER A 318 -7.63 -15.73 7.29
N LEU A 319 -6.90 -15.45 6.21
CA LEU A 319 -7.49 -14.82 5.02
C LEU A 319 -8.64 -15.67 4.42
N ARG A 320 -8.55 -17.00 4.54
CA ARG A 320 -9.62 -17.90 4.09
C ARG A 320 -10.88 -17.71 4.94
N GLU A 321 -10.75 -17.71 6.25
CA GLU A 321 -11.90 -17.51 7.16
C GLU A 321 -12.53 -16.14 6.95
N PHE A 322 -11.72 -15.11 6.70
CA PHE A 322 -12.22 -13.78 6.37
C PHE A 322 -12.97 -13.77 5.03
N ASP A 323 -12.45 -14.44 4.00
CA ASP A 323 -13.10 -14.53 2.68
C ASP A 323 -14.41 -15.34 2.72
N GLU A 324 -14.46 -16.40 3.53
CA GLU A 324 -15.64 -17.27 3.68
C GLU A 324 -16.69 -16.70 4.67
N ASP A 325 -16.38 -15.68 5.47
CA ASP A 325 -17.34 -15.06 6.40
C ASP A 325 -18.40 -14.23 5.64
N PRO A 326 -19.70 -14.58 5.75
CA PRO A 326 -20.76 -13.80 5.11
C PRO A 326 -20.74 -12.30 5.46
N LYS A 327 -20.32 -11.93 6.65
CA LYS A 327 -20.21 -10.51 7.06
C LYS A 327 -19.11 -9.79 6.30
N SER A 328 -17.97 -10.47 6.06
CA SER A 328 -16.88 -9.92 5.26
C SER A 328 -17.28 -9.75 3.80
N GLN A 329 -18.09 -10.66 3.26
CA GLN A 329 -18.65 -10.57 1.91
C GLN A 329 -19.55 -9.33 1.74
N GLU A 330 -20.37 -8.99 2.74
CA GLU A 330 -21.20 -7.78 2.73
C GLU A 330 -20.39 -6.47 2.74
N LEU A 331 -19.12 -6.52 3.17
CA LEU A 331 -18.26 -5.34 3.20
C LEU A 331 -17.71 -4.93 1.82
N HIS A 332 -17.80 -5.80 0.81
CA HIS A 332 -17.27 -5.54 -0.54
C HIS A 332 -15.79 -5.11 -0.55
N VAL A 333 -14.99 -5.65 0.38
CA VAL A 333 -13.54 -5.42 0.42
C VAL A 333 -12.76 -6.37 -0.46
N ILE A 334 -13.46 -7.41 -0.94
CA ILE A 334 -12.99 -8.40 -1.90
C ILE A 334 -13.92 -8.36 -3.10
N GLU A 335 -13.35 -8.19 -4.29
CA GLU A 335 -14.11 -8.10 -5.55
C GLU A 335 -13.55 -9.05 -6.59
N LYS A 336 -14.45 -9.58 -7.45
CA LYS A 336 -14.05 -10.32 -8.64
C LYS A 336 -13.98 -9.36 -9.82
N ILE A 337 -12.83 -9.29 -10.44
CA ILE A 337 -12.59 -8.48 -11.64
C ILE A 337 -12.18 -9.37 -12.81
N HIS A 338 -12.21 -8.84 -14.03
CA HIS A 338 -11.87 -9.56 -15.23
C HIS A 338 -10.57 -9.04 -15.84
N GLN A 339 -9.72 -9.96 -16.25
CA GLN A 339 -8.51 -9.67 -17.00
C GLN A 339 -8.53 -10.40 -18.34
N GLU A 340 -8.28 -9.67 -19.41
CA GLU A 340 -8.12 -10.26 -20.74
C GLU A 340 -7.01 -11.32 -20.74
N GLY A 341 -7.28 -12.48 -21.34
CA GLY A 341 -6.37 -13.62 -21.35
C GLY A 341 -6.29 -14.44 -20.07
N VAL A 342 -6.91 -13.98 -18.97
CA VAL A 342 -6.92 -14.66 -17.67
C VAL A 342 -8.31 -15.14 -17.29
N GLY A 343 -9.33 -14.30 -17.51
CA GLY A 343 -10.69 -14.50 -16.98
C GLY A 343 -10.89 -13.76 -15.65
N ALA A 344 -11.81 -14.27 -14.84
CA ALA A 344 -12.12 -13.66 -13.54
C ALA A 344 -11.11 -14.07 -12.46
N TYR A 345 -10.67 -13.10 -11.64
CA TYR A 345 -9.84 -13.33 -10.46
C TYR A 345 -10.22 -12.37 -9.34
N THR A 346 -9.79 -12.67 -8.12
CA THR A 346 -10.17 -11.92 -6.91
C THR A 346 -9.11 -10.91 -6.55
N VAL A 347 -9.53 -9.70 -6.22
CA VAL A 347 -8.67 -8.59 -5.76
C VAL A 347 -9.20 -7.98 -4.47
N SER A 348 -8.32 -7.34 -3.71
CA SER A 348 -8.74 -6.41 -2.66
C SER A 348 -9.28 -5.13 -3.30
N ASN A 349 -10.46 -4.69 -2.83
CA ASN A 349 -11.07 -3.44 -3.25
C ASN A 349 -10.56 -2.28 -2.38
N THR A 350 -10.76 -1.04 -2.85
CA THR A 350 -10.46 0.15 -2.03
C THR A 350 -11.32 0.18 -0.76
N PRO A 351 -10.73 0.52 0.39
CA PRO A 351 -11.52 0.70 1.62
C PRO A 351 -12.28 2.03 1.65
N ILE A 352 -12.08 2.92 0.67
CA ILE A 352 -12.72 4.22 0.62
C ILE A 352 -14.10 4.10 0.00
N ARG A 353 -15.11 4.58 0.70
CA ARG A 353 -16.50 4.61 0.24
C ARG A 353 -16.97 6.05 0.09
N PHE A 354 -17.37 6.42 -1.11
CA PHE A 354 -17.92 7.73 -1.41
C PHE A 354 -19.45 7.65 -1.47
N SER A 355 -20.12 8.64 -0.89
CA SER A 355 -21.59 8.64 -0.78
C SER A 355 -22.33 8.73 -2.11
N ARG A 356 -21.69 9.18 -3.19
CA ARG A 356 -22.34 9.43 -4.49
C ARG A 356 -21.65 8.85 -5.70
N THR A 357 -20.35 8.58 -5.61
CA THR A 357 -19.54 8.11 -6.75
C THR A 357 -18.84 6.82 -6.34
N PRO A 358 -19.32 5.67 -6.79
CA PRO A 358 -18.65 4.40 -6.48
C PRO A 358 -17.27 4.35 -7.13
N VAL A 359 -16.36 3.61 -6.52
CA VAL A 359 -15.09 3.24 -7.10
C VAL A 359 -15.29 1.93 -7.85
N ASP A 360 -14.74 1.83 -9.06
CA ASP A 360 -14.88 0.65 -9.91
C ASP A 360 -13.50 0.04 -10.19
N PRO A 361 -13.15 -1.09 -9.59
CA PRO A 361 -11.90 -1.79 -9.82
C PRO A 361 -11.93 -2.75 -11.02
N ASP A 362 -13.11 -3.01 -11.63
CA ASP A 362 -13.26 -4.02 -12.70
C ASP A 362 -12.78 -3.50 -14.07
N HIS A 363 -11.46 -3.36 -14.16
CA HIS A 363 -10.78 -2.96 -15.39
C HIS A 363 -9.54 -3.83 -15.62
N SER A 364 -9.34 -4.26 -16.86
CA SER A 364 -8.14 -5.02 -17.24
C SER A 364 -6.87 -4.15 -17.19
N ALA A 365 -5.77 -4.77 -16.84
CA ALA A 365 -4.42 -4.23 -17.03
C ALA A 365 -3.95 -4.43 -18.48
N PRO A 366 -2.92 -3.72 -18.97
CA PRO A 366 -2.31 -4.01 -20.27
C PRO A 366 -1.75 -5.44 -20.28
N SER A 367 -2.26 -6.30 -21.19
CA SER A 367 -1.86 -7.72 -21.25
C SER A 367 -0.37 -7.88 -21.55
N PHE A 368 0.19 -7.03 -22.41
CA PHE A 368 1.60 -7.03 -22.80
C PHE A 368 2.16 -5.60 -22.82
N PRO A 369 3.50 -5.44 -22.74
CA PRO A 369 4.12 -4.13 -22.95
C PRO A 369 3.72 -3.53 -24.29
N GLY A 370 3.14 -2.35 -24.28
CA GLY A 370 2.74 -1.66 -25.49
C GLY A 370 1.40 -2.08 -26.11
N SER A 371 0.58 -2.87 -25.41
CA SER A 371 -0.75 -3.31 -25.92
C SER A 371 -1.61 -2.18 -26.48
N ASN A 372 -1.45 -0.95 -25.95
CA ASN A 372 -2.23 0.21 -26.36
C ASN A 372 -1.38 1.30 -27.07
N SER A 373 -0.18 0.97 -27.57
CA SER A 373 0.74 2.02 -28.10
C SER A 373 0.12 2.85 -29.21
N ARG A 374 -0.54 2.23 -30.19
CA ARG A 374 -1.24 2.95 -31.29
C ARG A 374 -2.38 3.81 -30.78
N GLU A 375 -3.21 3.25 -29.88
CA GLU A 375 -4.33 3.96 -29.29
C GLU A 375 -3.87 5.22 -28.53
N VAL A 376 -2.82 5.10 -27.72
CA VAL A 376 -2.24 6.19 -26.94
C VAL A 376 -1.67 7.28 -27.87
N LEU A 377 -0.90 6.90 -28.90
CA LEU A 377 -0.32 7.84 -29.84
C LEU A 377 -1.39 8.54 -30.67
N THR A 378 -2.44 7.82 -31.09
CA THR A 378 -3.58 8.42 -31.80
C THR A 378 -4.30 9.44 -30.92
N ALA A 379 -4.56 9.09 -29.65
CA ALA A 379 -5.16 10.01 -28.69
C ALA A 379 -4.28 11.23 -28.38
N LEU A 380 -2.96 11.11 -28.51
CA LEU A 380 -1.99 12.20 -28.39
C LEU A 380 -1.99 13.14 -29.62
N GLY A 381 -2.58 12.69 -30.74
CA GLY A 381 -2.72 13.46 -31.99
C GLY A 381 -1.69 13.12 -33.08
N TYR A 382 -0.96 12.02 -32.92
CA TYR A 382 -0.04 11.54 -33.94
C TYR A 382 -0.81 11.00 -35.14
N GLN A 383 -0.34 11.36 -36.36
CA GLN A 383 -0.91 10.85 -37.62
C GLN A 383 -0.50 9.37 -37.81
N PRO A 384 -1.31 8.56 -38.50
CA PRO A 384 -1.05 7.16 -38.75
C PRO A 384 0.33 6.86 -39.31
N GLU A 385 0.78 7.68 -40.31
CA GLU A 385 2.06 7.51 -40.95
C GLU A 385 3.22 7.67 -39.95
N LYS A 386 3.10 8.65 -39.05
CA LYS A 386 4.11 8.88 -38.02
C LYS A 386 4.15 7.78 -36.96
N ILE A 387 3.00 7.20 -36.65
CA ILE A 387 2.92 6.04 -35.73
C ILE A 387 3.65 4.85 -36.36
N GLU A 388 3.46 4.58 -37.64
CA GLU A 388 4.17 3.50 -38.34
C GLU A 388 5.68 3.75 -38.39
N GLU A 389 6.15 4.99 -38.63
CA GLU A 389 7.56 5.33 -38.56
C GLU A 389 8.15 5.04 -37.18
N LEU A 390 7.47 5.42 -36.10
CA LEU A 390 7.94 5.19 -34.72
C LEU A 390 8.01 3.71 -34.38
N LEU A 391 7.06 2.92 -34.88
CA LEU A 391 7.06 1.46 -34.70
C LEU A 391 8.19 0.82 -35.54
N ALA A 392 8.36 1.23 -36.78
CA ALA A 392 9.40 0.73 -37.67
C ALA A 392 10.82 1.06 -37.16
N SER A 393 11.02 2.22 -36.54
CA SER A 393 12.31 2.62 -35.94
C SER A 393 12.61 1.90 -34.62
N GLY A 394 11.64 1.22 -34.00
CA GLY A 394 11.77 0.63 -32.66
C GLY A 394 11.71 1.63 -31.51
N ALA A 395 11.47 2.92 -31.79
CA ALA A 395 11.26 3.93 -30.73
C ALA A 395 10.01 3.64 -29.89
N ILE A 396 8.98 3.08 -30.54
CA ILE A 396 7.76 2.55 -29.92
C ILE A 396 7.61 1.08 -30.29
N TYR A 397 7.05 0.30 -29.37
CA TYR A 397 6.73 -1.10 -29.59
C TYR A 397 5.24 -1.34 -29.36
N GLN A 398 4.67 -2.23 -30.16
CA GLN A 398 3.36 -2.84 -29.95
C GLN A 398 3.43 -4.29 -30.40
N PRO A 399 2.97 -5.24 -29.56
CA PRO A 399 2.88 -6.64 -29.96
C PRO A 399 1.86 -6.79 -31.11
N THR A 400 2.14 -7.73 -32.03
CA THR A 400 1.27 -8.09 -33.16
C THR A 400 0.11 -8.96 -32.70
#